data_4e6626fb39df7db0ae3be5613383f77d
#
_entry.id   4e6626fb39df7db0ae3be5613383f77d
#
_cell.length_a   1.000
_cell.length_b   1.000
_cell.length_c   1.000
_cell.angle_alpha   90.00
_cell.angle_beta   90.00
_cell.angle_gamma   90.00
#
_symmetry.space_group_name_H-M   'P 1'
#
loop_
_entity.id
_entity.type
_entity.pdbx_description
1 polymer ?
#
loop_
_entity_poly.entity_id
_entity_poly.type
_entity_poly.pdbx_seq_one_letter_code
_entity_poly.pdbx_strand_id
1 'polypeptide(L)'
;TVARADAFVFVTPEYNAFPAPSLVNALDHLYHEWGHKAAAFVSYGGSSGGMRAAQAVKPLLTALQLMPIPQQVAIASFTRLIGEDGTFRPTDAQARAADRLLAELARWTAALAPLRRAASTDEG
;
A
#
# COMPACT_ATOMS: atom_id res chain seq x y z
N THR A 1 15.37 1.81 5.83
CA THR A 1 15.23 2.80 4.76
C THR A 1 14.44 2.21 3.59
N VAL A 2 13.79 3.06 2.78
CA VAL A 2 12.98 2.66 1.62
C VAL A 2 13.78 1.80 0.63
N ALA A 3 15.03 2.17 0.35
CA ALA A 3 15.89 1.43 -0.57
C ALA A 3 16.06 -0.05 -0.19
N ARG A 4 16.08 -0.37 1.10
CA ARG A 4 16.29 -1.74 1.61
C ARG A 4 15.02 -2.60 1.65
N ALA A 5 13.85 -1.99 1.50
CA ALA A 5 12.59 -2.72 1.47
C ALA A 5 12.39 -3.40 0.11
N ASP A 6 11.83 -4.60 0.10
CA ASP A 6 11.49 -5.33 -1.12
C ASP A 6 10.06 -5.09 -1.59
N ALA A 7 9.19 -4.65 -0.69
CA ALA A 7 7.79 -4.33 -0.95
C ALA A 7 7.25 -3.36 0.09
N PHE A 8 6.06 -2.81 -0.16
CA PHE A 8 5.42 -1.85 0.73
C PHE A 8 3.95 -2.18 0.98
N VAL A 9 3.50 -1.92 2.19
CA VAL A 9 2.09 -1.81 2.52
C VAL A 9 1.83 -0.36 2.92
N PHE A 10 1.09 0.36 2.09
CA PHE A 10 0.68 1.72 2.40
C PHE A 10 -0.63 1.70 3.17
N VAL A 11 -0.62 2.33 4.34
CA VAL A 11 -1.83 2.51 5.16
C VAL A 11 -2.26 3.97 5.02
N THR A 12 -3.45 4.21 4.49
CA THR A 12 -3.93 5.57 4.23
C THR A 12 -5.39 5.77 4.62
N PRO A 13 -5.72 6.89 5.29
CA PRO A 13 -7.10 7.37 5.35
C PRO A 13 -7.57 7.85 3.97
N GLU A 14 -8.87 8.12 3.89
CA GLU A 14 -9.45 8.83 2.76
C GLU A 14 -9.86 10.24 3.20
N TYR A 15 -9.30 11.24 2.54
CA TYR A 15 -9.68 12.63 2.67
C TYR A 15 -10.24 13.14 1.33
N ASN A 16 -11.55 13.33 1.25
CA ASN A 16 -12.21 13.84 0.04
C ASN A 16 -11.86 13.03 -1.21
N ALA A 17 -11.97 11.70 -1.14
CA ALA A 17 -11.63 10.74 -2.19
C ALA A 17 -10.14 10.63 -2.54
N PHE A 18 -9.25 11.21 -1.73
CA PHE A 18 -7.80 11.20 -1.94
C PHE A 18 -7.05 10.60 -0.74
N PRO A 19 -5.82 10.12 -0.92
CA PRO A 19 -4.97 9.66 0.19
C PRO A 19 -4.53 10.83 1.07
N ALA A 20 -3.95 10.51 2.21
CA ALA A 20 -3.32 11.52 3.05
C ALA A 20 -2.26 12.30 2.26
N PRO A 21 -2.24 13.64 2.32
CA PRO A 21 -1.22 14.45 1.63
C PRO A 21 0.22 14.07 2.00
N SER A 22 0.44 13.64 3.24
CA SER A 22 1.74 13.16 3.71
C SER A 22 2.24 11.92 2.97
N LEU A 23 1.34 11.02 2.56
CA LEU A 23 1.70 9.85 1.76
C LEU A 23 2.17 10.27 0.36
N VAL A 24 1.44 11.16 -0.31
CA VAL A 24 1.82 11.68 -1.63
C VAL A 24 3.16 12.39 -1.54
N ASN A 25 3.35 13.25 -0.55
CA ASN A 25 4.61 13.94 -0.32
C ASN A 25 5.78 12.97 -0.10
N ALA A 26 5.58 11.91 0.67
CA ALA A 26 6.60 10.89 0.90
C ALA A 26 6.96 10.13 -0.39
N LEU A 27 5.97 9.81 -1.22
CA LEU A 27 6.19 9.15 -2.51
C LEU A 27 6.99 10.05 -3.46
N ASP A 28 6.69 11.34 -3.53
CA ASP A 28 7.35 12.29 -4.41
C ASP A 28 8.79 12.66 -3.97
N HIS A 29 9.19 12.32 -2.75
CA HIS A 29 10.54 12.60 -2.23
C HIS A 29 11.62 11.70 -2.80
N LEU A 30 11.27 10.52 -3.29
CA LEU A 30 12.18 9.51 -3.78
C LEU A 30 11.74 9.05 -5.18
N TYR A 31 12.63 8.46 -5.94
CA TYR A 31 12.32 7.93 -7.26
C TYR A 31 12.92 6.53 -7.46
N HIS A 32 14.22 6.41 -7.52
CA HIS A 32 14.91 5.14 -7.79
C HIS A 32 14.67 4.08 -6.72
N GLU A 33 14.51 4.51 -5.47
CA GLU A 33 14.31 3.62 -4.32
C GLU A 33 12.98 2.86 -4.39
N TRP A 34 12.00 3.37 -5.13
CA TRP A 34 10.71 2.72 -5.36
C TRP A 34 10.74 1.65 -6.43
N GLY A 35 11.66 1.73 -7.38
CA GLY A 35 11.64 1.02 -8.65
C GLY A 35 11.51 -0.50 -8.53
N HIS A 36 10.60 -1.07 -9.33
CA HIS A 36 10.36 -2.51 -9.48
C HIS A 36 10.00 -3.25 -8.18
N LYS A 37 9.33 -2.58 -7.25
CA LYS A 37 8.86 -3.16 -6.00
C LYS A 37 7.34 -3.28 -6.02
N ALA A 38 6.81 -4.29 -5.32
CA ALA A 38 5.37 -4.46 -5.15
C ALA A 38 4.84 -3.55 -4.04
N ALA A 39 3.61 -3.09 -4.20
CA ALA A 39 2.91 -2.29 -3.20
C ALA A 39 1.47 -2.76 -3.02
N ALA A 40 1.01 -2.74 -1.79
CA ALA A 40 -0.36 -3.04 -1.41
C ALA A 40 -0.95 -1.91 -0.56
N PHE A 41 -2.28 -1.87 -0.46
CA PHE A 41 -2.98 -0.86 0.32
C PHE A 41 -3.81 -1.47 1.44
N VAL A 42 -3.71 -0.86 2.61
CA VAL A 42 -4.73 -0.90 3.65
C VAL A 42 -5.30 0.51 3.75
N SER A 43 -6.57 0.67 3.44
CA SER A 43 -7.25 1.96 3.49
C SER A 43 -8.35 1.97 4.52
N TYR A 44 -8.66 3.14 5.05
CA TYR A 44 -9.73 3.30 6.01
C TYR A 44 -10.46 4.62 5.81
N GLY A 45 -11.73 4.65 6.22
CA GLY A 45 -12.56 5.83 6.02
C GLY A 45 -13.99 5.61 6.48
N GLY A 46 -14.89 6.37 5.91
CA GLY A 46 -16.33 6.23 6.09
C GLY A 46 -16.86 5.00 5.36
N SER A 47 -17.92 5.17 4.59
CA SER A 47 -18.63 4.07 3.91
C SER A 47 -17.79 3.36 2.84
N SER A 48 -16.90 4.08 2.15
CA SER A 48 -16.03 3.52 1.11
C SER A 48 -14.83 2.74 1.66
N GLY A 49 -14.55 2.82 2.96
CA GLY A 49 -13.37 2.20 3.57
C GLY A 49 -12.05 2.72 3.01
N GLY A 50 -12.02 3.90 2.43
CA GLY A 50 -10.83 4.51 1.84
C GLY A 50 -10.46 3.97 0.45
N MET A 51 -11.34 3.20 -0.18
CA MET A 51 -11.04 2.60 -1.51
C MET A 51 -10.74 3.64 -2.58
N ARG A 52 -11.43 4.78 -2.56
CA ARG A 52 -11.20 5.86 -3.53
C ARG A 52 -9.81 6.45 -3.40
N ALA A 53 -9.33 6.64 -2.17
CA ALA A 53 -7.98 7.11 -1.88
C ALA A 53 -6.92 6.14 -2.43
N ALA A 54 -7.09 4.85 -2.17
CA ALA A 54 -6.17 3.83 -2.70
C ALA A 54 -6.17 3.80 -4.24
N GLN A 55 -7.33 3.93 -4.89
CA GLN A 55 -7.38 3.99 -6.35
C GLN A 55 -6.76 5.26 -6.92
N ALA A 56 -6.96 6.40 -6.25
CA ALA A 56 -6.46 7.69 -6.71
C ALA A 56 -4.93 7.76 -6.75
N VAL A 57 -4.23 7.04 -5.86
CA VAL A 57 -2.77 7.09 -5.79
C VAL A 57 -2.07 6.07 -6.70
N LYS A 58 -2.76 5.06 -7.21
CA LYS A 58 -2.15 4.02 -8.06
C LYS A 58 -1.43 4.56 -9.31
N PRO A 59 -1.95 5.56 -10.04
CA PRO A 59 -1.21 6.15 -11.15
C PRO A 59 0.15 6.73 -10.74
N LEU A 60 0.23 7.37 -9.57
CA LEU A 60 1.50 7.87 -9.02
C LEU A 60 2.46 6.71 -8.75
N LEU A 61 2.00 5.62 -8.13
CA LEU A 61 2.84 4.44 -7.92
C LEU A 61 3.40 3.90 -9.23
N THR A 62 2.57 3.80 -10.27
CA THR A 62 2.98 3.32 -11.58
C THR A 62 4.04 4.23 -12.21
N ALA A 63 3.90 5.56 -12.08
CA ALA A 63 4.90 6.52 -12.55
C ALA A 63 6.25 6.37 -11.82
N LEU A 64 6.24 5.93 -10.57
CA LEU A 64 7.43 5.63 -9.76
C LEU A 64 7.94 4.20 -9.96
N GLN A 65 7.41 3.45 -10.92
CA GLN A 65 7.72 2.04 -11.16
C GLN A 65 7.42 1.11 -9.97
N LEU A 66 6.58 1.55 -9.04
CA LEU A 66 5.97 0.70 -8.02
C LEU A 66 4.79 -0.06 -8.65
N MET A 67 4.70 -1.35 -8.37
CA MET A 67 3.62 -2.18 -8.89
C MET A 67 2.53 -2.36 -7.82
N PRO A 68 1.40 -1.63 -7.92
CA PRO A 68 0.28 -1.84 -7.02
C PRO A 68 -0.40 -3.18 -7.31
N ILE A 69 -0.47 -4.05 -6.31
CA ILE A 69 -1.17 -5.34 -6.46
C ILE A 69 -2.70 -5.15 -6.38
N PRO A 70 -3.49 -6.07 -6.97
CA PRO A 70 -4.95 -5.97 -6.94
C PRO A 70 -5.56 -6.10 -5.54
N GLN A 71 -4.94 -6.90 -4.66
CA GLN A 71 -5.45 -7.14 -3.31
C GLN A 71 -5.28 -5.90 -2.43
N GLN A 72 -6.34 -5.57 -1.70
CA GLN A 72 -6.32 -4.50 -0.71
C GLN A 72 -7.23 -4.84 0.48
N VAL A 73 -6.99 -4.20 1.61
CA VAL A 73 -7.89 -4.22 2.76
C VAL A 73 -8.54 -2.85 2.87
N ALA A 74 -9.86 -2.78 2.76
CA ALA A 74 -10.64 -1.57 2.96
C ALA A 74 -11.41 -1.65 4.28
N ILE A 75 -11.21 -0.68 5.15
CA ILE A 75 -11.80 -0.64 6.49
C ILE A 75 -12.87 0.44 6.52
N ALA A 76 -14.11 0.03 6.21
CA ALA A 76 -15.26 0.93 6.23
C ALA A 76 -15.70 1.24 7.67
N SER A 77 -16.17 2.47 7.90
CA SER A 77 -16.67 2.91 9.20
C SER A 77 -15.72 2.57 10.35
N PHE A 78 -14.43 2.80 10.14
CA PHE A 78 -13.34 2.35 11.02
C PHE A 78 -13.53 2.75 12.49
N THR A 79 -14.21 3.88 12.76
CA THR A 79 -14.48 4.35 14.12
C THR A 79 -15.30 3.37 14.94
N ARG A 80 -16.12 2.53 14.31
CA ARG A 80 -16.90 1.48 14.95
C ARG A 80 -16.05 0.27 15.40
N LEU A 81 -14.84 0.19 14.87
CA LEU A 81 -13.89 -0.89 15.15
C LEU A 81 -12.85 -0.49 16.21
N ILE A 82 -12.93 0.74 16.70
CA ILE A 82 -12.08 1.22 17.78
C ILE A 82 -12.87 1.08 19.09
N GLY A 83 -12.34 0.28 20.02
CA GLY A 83 -12.93 0.11 21.33
C GLY A 83 -12.80 1.35 22.21
N GLU A 84 -13.49 1.38 23.35
CA GLU A 84 -13.41 2.48 24.31
C GLU A 84 -12.00 2.69 24.87
N ASP A 85 -11.17 1.65 24.84
CA ASP A 85 -9.75 1.67 25.21
C ASP A 85 -8.83 2.20 24.08
N GLY A 86 -9.40 2.65 22.94
CA GLY A 86 -8.66 3.11 21.78
C GLY A 86 -8.05 1.99 20.91
N THR A 87 -8.31 0.72 21.24
CA THR A 87 -7.75 -0.42 20.50
C THR A 87 -8.57 -0.71 19.24
N PHE A 88 -7.90 -0.81 18.11
CA PHE A 88 -8.51 -1.26 16.86
C PHE A 88 -8.76 -2.78 16.90
N ARG A 89 -9.99 -3.16 16.60
CA ARG A 89 -10.44 -4.57 16.57
C ARG A 89 -10.97 -4.92 15.20
N PRO A 90 -10.13 -5.49 14.32
CA PRO A 90 -10.57 -5.89 12.99
C PRO A 90 -11.60 -7.03 13.08
N THR A 91 -12.46 -7.10 12.08
CA THR A 91 -13.32 -8.26 11.88
C THR A 91 -12.50 -9.44 11.36
N ASP A 92 -13.02 -10.67 11.54
CA ASP A 92 -12.39 -11.86 10.97
C ASP A 92 -12.24 -11.78 9.44
N ALA A 93 -13.21 -11.14 8.76
CA ALA A 93 -13.12 -10.94 7.32
C ALA A 93 -11.96 -10.01 6.93
N GLN A 94 -11.73 -8.93 7.71
CA GLN A 94 -10.59 -8.02 7.50
C GLN A 94 -9.26 -8.72 7.78
N ALA A 95 -9.18 -9.52 8.85
CA ALA A 95 -7.99 -10.30 9.16
C ALA A 95 -7.65 -11.28 8.02
N ARG A 96 -8.63 -12.05 7.53
CA ARG A 96 -8.43 -12.94 6.37
C ARG A 96 -8.06 -12.19 5.09
N ALA A 97 -8.60 -11.00 4.89
CA ALA A 97 -8.21 -10.16 3.74
C ALA A 97 -6.75 -9.70 3.85
N ALA A 98 -6.29 -9.36 5.05
CA ALA A 98 -4.89 -9.00 5.30
C ALA A 98 -3.95 -10.20 5.05
N ASP A 99 -4.31 -11.39 5.49
CA ASP A 99 -3.52 -12.61 5.22
C ASP A 99 -3.37 -12.86 3.72
N ARG A 100 -4.47 -12.74 2.95
CA ARG A 100 -4.43 -12.88 1.50
C ARG A 100 -3.59 -11.79 0.83
N LEU A 101 -3.71 -10.56 1.29
CA LEU A 101 -2.93 -9.43 0.80
C LEU A 101 -1.43 -9.68 0.99
N LEU A 102 -1.02 -10.10 2.18
CA LEU A 102 0.39 -10.37 2.47
C LEU A 102 0.93 -11.55 1.66
N ALA A 103 0.15 -12.61 1.49
CA ALA A 103 0.53 -13.76 0.66
C ALA A 103 0.73 -13.34 -0.80
N GLU A 104 -0.19 -12.57 -1.38
CA GLU A 104 -0.06 -12.07 -2.74
C GLU A 104 1.08 -11.06 -2.88
N LEU A 105 1.26 -10.17 -1.90
CA LEU A 105 2.38 -9.23 -1.91
C LEU A 105 3.73 -9.96 -1.96
N ALA A 106 3.88 -11.04 -1.20
CA ALA A 106 5.08 -11.87 -1.22
C ALA A 106 5.32 -12.51 -2.61
N ARG A 107 4.26 -13.01 -3.27
CA ARG A 107 4.35 -13.58 -4.62
C ARG A 107 4.80 -12.54 -5.66
N TRP A 108 4.18 -11.37 -5.65
CA TRP A 108 4.56 -10.26 -6.53
C TRP A 108 5.99 -9.80 -6.28
N THR A 109 6.38 -9.71 -5.01
CA THR A 109 7.74 -9.34 -4.61
C THR A 109 8.78 -10.29 -5.19
N ALA A 110 8.53 -11.60 -5.11
CA ALA A 110 9.40 -12.62 -5.70
C ALA A 110 9.44 -12.51 -7.24
N ALA A 111 8.29 -12.29 -7.88
CA ALA A 111 8.20 -12.17 -9.34
C ALA A 111 8.94 -10.93 -9.88
N LEU A 112 8.97 -9.83 -9.14
CA LEU A 112 9.65 -8.59 -9.52
C LEU A 112 11.16 -8.59 -9.17
N ALA A 113 11.64 -9.54 -8.38
CA ALA A 113 13.04 -9.58 -7.96
C ALA A 113 14.06 -9.57 -9.11
N PRO A 114 13.87 -10.26 -10.25
CA PRO A 114 14.79 -10.17 -11.37
C PRO A 114 14.92 -8.76 -11.94
N LEU A 115 13.81 -8.00 -12.03
CA LEU A 115 13.82 -6.62 -12.52
C LEU A 115 14.61 -5.69 -11.60
N ARG A 116 14.46 -5.85 -10.28
CA ARG A 116 15.23 -5.06 -9.30
C ARG A 116 16.73 -5.33 -9.39
N ARG A 117 17.12 -6.59 -9.59
CA ARG A 117 18.54 -6.95 -9.73
C ARG A 117 19.15 -6.39 -11.02
N ALA A 118 18.41 -6.43 -12.11
CA ALA A 118 18.88 -5.87 -13.37
C ALA A 118 19.09 -4.35 -13.27
N ALA A 119 18.13 -3.60 -12.69
CA ALA A 119 18.25 -2.17 -12.52
C ALA A 119 19.47 -1.76 -11.66
N SER A 120 19.82 -2.53 -10.63
CA SER A 120 21.00 -2.25 -9.80
C SER A 120 22.34 -2.49 -10.49
N THR A 121 22.38 -3.22 -11.60
CA THR A 121 23.61 -3.45 -12.40
C THR A 121 23.83 -2.39 -13.47
N ASP A 122 22.76 -1.71 -13.92
CA ASP A 122 22.85 -0.67 -14.94
C ASP A 122 23.29 0.70 -14.38
N GLU A 123 23.23 0.88 -13.07
CA GLU A 123 23.67 2.11 -12.37
C GLU A 123 25.16 2.06 -11.92
N GLY A 124 25.86 1.02 -12.20
CA GLY A 124 27.30 0.83 -11.90
C GLY A 124 28.17 0.97 -13.12
#